data_ea77c3b9553f4d8b56f748799aba08f6
#
_entry.id   ea77c3b9553f4d8b56f748799aba08f6
#
_cell.length_a   1.000
_cell.length_b   1.000
_cell.length_c   1.000
_cell.angle_alpha   90.00
_cell.angle_beta   90.00
_cell.angle_gamma   90.00
#
_symmetry.space_group_name_H-M   'P 1'
#
loop_
_entity.id
_entity.type
_entity.pdbx_description
1 polymer ?
#
loop_
_entity_poly.entity_id
_entity_poly.type
_entity_poly.pdbx_seq_one_letter_code
_entity_poly.pdbx_strand_id
1 'polypeptide(L)'
;MQLRRALARTAAVLVSLGAVGRARAEDRVDFKLNYFTEPARSQKLNVVIPQLSGSFDVHPNVSLSVGYDADIVTGATPRVYGSQIDAVSSATKFHDVRHAPHAGAEFRIGPTAVDVGYTFSTENDYRSHQLNTAAKVDLWGKNTTLALGYSRNWDKVCDVDNAGATPLERQSLSNSTGCFSSTKGLVLRGVSINTYSASLTQVFHPVVVGDVTTSFEVIDGFQSNPYRRVRLFSGTVEAQEAVPLLRQRVSVQARLRFAVPRAKGAVHMLGRFYSDTWGIKSATAELSWEQYVLPQLLLSVRGRFYQQGRAVFYRDAGERNSYESVGPVGQYFTGDREMSPFRDYLVGARISYLKFASEKGKLGRLTSIDLHAKVDFIGYQALTKLPPNLPRSDGFIDAIVAQLGLALLW
;
A
#
# COMPACT_ATOMS: atom_id res chain seq x y z
N MET A 1 8.13 15.64 -20.57
CA MET A 1 7.52 16.97 -20.82
C MET A 1 6.09 17.08 -20.27
N GLN A 2 5.32 16.00 -20.25
CA GLN A 2 3.95 15.97 -19.69
C GLN A 2 3.91 16.08 -18.14
N LEU A 3 4.86 15.49 -17.44
CA LEU A 3 4.95 15.55 -15.97
C LEU A 3 5.08 16.99 -15.42
N ARG A 4 5.89 17.84 -16.10
CA ARG A 4 6.03 19.27 -15.72
C ARG A 4 4.74 20.07 -15.88
N ARG A 5 3.92 19.73 -16.89
CA ARG A 5 2.62 20.41 -17.13
C ARG A 5 1.53 19.95 -16.16
N ALA A 6 1.54 18.67 -15.76
CA ALA A 6 0.62 18.14 -14.76
C ALA A 6 0.89 18.75 -13.39
N LEU A 7 2.15 18.72 -12.91
CA LEU A 7 2.55 19.31 -11.64
C LEU A 7 2.26 20.82 -11.53
N ALA A 8 2.49 21.57 -12.62
CA ALA A 8 2.22 23.01 -12.64
C ALA A 8 0.71 23.33 -12.60
N ARG A 9 -0.14 22.52 -13.22
CA ARG A 9 -1.60 22.71 -13.19
C ARG A 9 -2.19 22.33 -11.85
N THR A 10 -1.69 21.29 -11.20
CA THR A 10 -2.16 20.85 -9.88
C THR A 10 -1.78 21.85 -8.78
N ALA A 11 -0.55 22.41 -8.86
CA ALA A 11 -0.12 23.47 -7.94
C ALA A 11 -0.96 24.77 -8.09
N ALA A 12 -1.37 25.12 -9.31
CA ALA A 12 -2.19 26.30 -9.57
C ALA A 12 -3.63 26.20 -9.01
N VAL A 13 -4.21 25.00 -8.99
CA VAL A 13 -5.55 24.75 -8.41
C VAL A 13 -5.53 24.87 -6.89
N LEU A 14 -4.46 24.46 -6.22
CA LEU A 14 -4.36 24.53 -4.76
C LEU A 14 -4.12 25.95 -4.22
N VAL A 15 -3.42 26.80 -4.97
CA VAL A 15 -3.21 28.21 -4.57
C VAL A 15 -4.52 28.99 -4.61
N SER A 16 -5.48 28.59 -5.44
CA SER A 16 -6.79 29.26 -5.52
C SER A 16 -7.79 28.83 -4.42
N LEU A 17 -7.62 27.65 -3.80
CA LEU A 17 -8.48 27.17 -2.71
C LEU A 17 -8.14 27.80 -1.35
N GLY A 18 -6.93 28.34 -1.16
CA GLY A 18 -6.50 29.00 0.07
C GLY A 18 -7.12 30.38 0.36
N ALA A 19 -8.12 30.82 -0.43
CA ALA A 19 -8.71 32.16 -0.31
C ALA A 19 -10.05 32.21 0.47
N VAL A 20 -10.55 31.07 0.99
CA VAL A 20 -11.85 31.02 1.70
C VAL A 20 -11.66 30.96 3.22
N GLY A 21 -11.85 32.07 3.85
CA GLY A 21 -12.49 32.34 5.14
C GLY A 21 -11.95 31.67 6.43
N ARG A 22 -11.73 32.50 7.42
CA ARG A 22 -11.46 32.29 8.84
C ARG A 22 -12.13 31.01 9.42
N ALA A 23 -11.42 29.93 9.53
CA ALA A 23 -11.72 28.84 10.45
C ALA A 23 -10.51 28.57 11.38
N ARG A 24 -10.80 28.27 12.64
CA ARG A 24 -9.83 28.05 13.73
C ARG A 24 -9.36 26.59 13.76
N ALA A 25 -9.05 26.01 12.65
CA ALA A 25 -8.52 24.66 12.58
C ALA A 25 -7.32 24.62 11.63
N GLU A 26 -6.44 23.70 11.83
CA GLU A 26 -5.21 23.60 11.05
C GLU A 26 -5.51 23.01 9.69
N ASP A 27 -5.66 23.86 8.70
CA ASP A 27 -5.67 23.43 7.31
C ASP A 27 -4.30 22.84 6.97
N ARG A 28 -4.29 21.75 6.22
CA ARG A 28 -3.08 21.00 5.92
C ARG A 28 -3.02 20.61 4.46
N VAL A 29 -1.83 20.75 3.88
CA VAL A 29 -1.49 20.18 2.57
C VAL A 29 -0.24 19.35 2.69
N ASP A 30 -0.30 18.13 2.18
CA ASP A 30 0.79 17.17 2.12
C ASP A 30 1.16 16.87 0.67
N PHE A 31 2.44 16.94 0.37
CA PHE A 31 3.03 16.41 -0.85
C PHE A 31 4.02 15.32 -0.50
N LYS A 32 3.95 14.16 -1.15
CA LYS A 32 4.91 13.07 -1.02
C LYS A 32 5.30 12.56 -2.40
N LEU A 33 6.58 12.27 -2.55
CA LEU A 33 7.14 11.62 -3.72
C LEU A 33 7.84 10.35 -3.26
N ASN A 34 7.30 9.20 -3.60
CA ASN A 34 7.94 7.93 -3.33
C ASN A 34 8.61 7.42 -4.61
N TYR A 35 9.77 6.81 -4.44
CA TYR A 35 10.50 6.13 -5.49
C TYR A 35 10.86 4.74 -5.01
N PHE A 36 10.47 3.74 -5.78
CA PHE A 36 10.82 2.34 -5.56
C PHE A 36 11.69 1.85 -6.71
N THR A 37 12.74 1.10 -6.41
CA THR A 37 13.57 0.45 -7.43
C THR A 37 14.09 -0.90 -6.96
N GLU A 38 14.17 -1.85 -7.90
CA GLU A 38 14.88 -3.12 -7.74
C GLU A 38 16.21 -3.06 -8.51
N PRO A 39 17.35 -2.71 -7.88
CA PRO A 39 18.61 -2.44 -8.59
C PRO A 39 19.33 -3.70 -9.08
N ALA A 40 19.13 -4.85 -8.43
CA ALA A 40 19.91 -6.07 -8.62
C ALA A 40 19.51 -6.91 -9.85
N ARG A 41 18.68 -6.40 -10.77
CA ARG A 41 18.16 -7.16 -11.90
C ARG A 41 18.60 -6.59 -13.24
N SER A 42 18.74 -7.48 -14.23
CA SER A 42 19.02 -7.11 -15.62
C SER A 42 17.92 -6.24 -16.24
N GLN A 43 16.71 -6.32 -15.70
CA GLN A 43 15.58 -5.46 -16.05
C GLN A 43 15.11 -4.74 -14.79
N LYS A 44 15.52 -3.49 -14.64
CA LYS A 44 15.21 -2.66 -13.47
C LYS A 44 13.73 -2.32 -13.45
N LEU A 45 13.06 -2.59 -12.33
CA LEU A 45 11.75 -2.01 -12.05
C LEU A 45 11.94 -0.67 -11.34
N ASN A 46 11.27 0.35 -11.82
CA ASN A 46 11.20 1.65 -11.16
C ASN A 46 9.73 2.05 -11.05
N VAL A 47 9.32 2.50 -9.86
CA VAL A 47 7.99 3.03 -9.62
C VAL A 47 8.14 4.41 -8.98
N VAL A 48 7.47 5.40 -9.54
CA VAL A 48 7.39 6.76 -9.00
C VAL A 48 5.97 7.03 -8.58
N ILE A 49 5.75 7.39 -7.32
CA ILE A 49 4.43 7.58 -6.73
C ILE A 49 4.34 9.00 -6.17
N PRO A 50 3.94 10.01 -6.97
CA PRO A 50 3.56 11.31 -6.47
C PRO A 50 2.21 11.25 -5.78
N GLN A 51 2.11 11.84 -4.60
CA GLN A 51 0.91 11.92 -3.79
C GLN A 51 0.71 13.37 -3.36
N LEU A 52 -0.51 13.86 -3.47
CA LEU A 52 -0.89 15.19 -3.03
C LEU A 52 -2.22 15.08 -2.30
N SER A 53 -2.30 15.61 -1.09
CA SER A 53 -3.54 15.64 -0.33
C SER A 53 -3.69 16.95 0.42
N GLY A 54 -4.94 17.38 0.62
CA GLY A 54 -5.30 18.54 1.42
C GLY A 54 -6.45 18.20 2.35
N SER A 55 -6.42 18.73 3.56
CA SER A 55 -7.51 18.68 4.53
C SER A 55 -7.82 20.10 5.01
N PHE A 56 -9.09 20.46 5.00
CA PHE A 56 -9.57 21.83 5.24
C PHE A 56 -10.76 21.79 6.18
N ASP A 57 -10.67 22.53 7.28
CA ASP A 57 -11.79 22.68 8.21
C ASP A 57 -12.74 23.79 7.74
N VAL A 58 -13.80 23.37 7.05
CA VAL A 58 -14.84 24.28 6.56
C VAL A 58 -15.81 24.73 7.65
N HIS A 59 -15.87 23.97 8.75
CA HIS A 59 -16.66 24.28 9.95
C HIS A 59 -15.98 23.63 11.17
N PRO A 60 -16.14 24.14 12.40
CA PRO A 60 -15.54 23.54 13.60
C PRO A 60 -15.81 22.03 13.75
N ASN A 61 -16.93 21.57 13.20
CA ASN A 61 -17.35 20.16 13.26
C ASN A 61 -17.22 19.41 11.92
N VAL A 62 -16.70 20.06 10.85
CA VAL A 62 -16.63 19.45 9.52
C VAL A 62 -15.30 19.78 8.87
N SER A 63 -14.53 18.74 8.52
CA SER A 63 -13.34 18.83 7.69
C SER A 63 -13.61 18.17 6.34
N LEU A 64 -13.13 18.77 5.28
CA LEU A 64 -13.13 18.19 3.95
C LEU A 64 -11.70 17.78 3.56
N SER A 65 -11.57 16.65 2.89
CA SER A 65 -10.30 16.20 2.35
C SER A 65 -10.40 15.93 0.86
N VAL A 66 -9.34 16.27 0.13
CA VAL A 66 -9.19 15.95 -1.28
C VAL A 66 -7.75 15.50 -1.52
N GLY A 67 -7.56 14.58 -2.47
CA GLY A 67 -6.21 14.18 -2.81
C GLY A 67 -6.15 13.48 -4.15
N TYR A 68 -4.91 13.23 -4.55
CA TYR A 68 -4.59 12.57 -5.80
C TYR A 68 -3.29 11.80 -5.65
N ASP A 69 -3.35 10.52 -5.94
CA ASP A 69 -2.20 9.63 -6.02
C ASP A 69 -2.03 9.16 -7.45
N ALA A 70 -0.78 9.00 -7.89
CA ALA A 70 -0.47 8.36 -9.15
C ALA A 70 0.67 7.38 -8.97
N ASP A 71 0.60 6.22 -9.64
CA ASP A 71 1.70 5.28 -9.73
C ASP A 71 2.18 5.25 -11.18
N ILE A 72 3.45 5.57 -11.37
CA ILE A 72 4.11 5.56 -12.69
C ILE A 72 5.10 4.40 -12.67
N VAL A 73 4.73 3.31 -13.31
CA VAL A 73 5.52 2.06 -13.35
C VAL A 73 6.31 2.01 -14.64
N THR A 74 7.62 1.76 -14.53
CA THR A 74 8.51 1.54 -15.69
C THR A 74 9.44 0.38 -15.40
N GLY A 75 9.54 -0.57 -16.32
CA GLY A 75 10.44 -1.73 -16.19
C GLY A 75 9.74 -3.07 -16.22
N ALA A 76 10.45 -4.13 -15.87
CA ALA A 76 9.94 -5.48 -15.94
C ALA A 76 9.96 -6.14 -14.56
N THR A 77 8.88 -6.80 -14.22
CA THR A 77 8.65 -7.67 -13.07
C THR A 77 8.51 -6.96 -11.73
N PRO A 78 7.30 -6.76 -11.22
CA PRO A 78 7.05 -6.22 -9.89
C PRO A 78 7.39 -7.25 -8.81
N ARG A 79 8.28 -6.88 -7.93
CA ARG A 79 8.27 -7.32 -6.54
C ARG A 79 7.70 -6.17 -5.72
N VAL A 80 6.42 -6.16 -5.52
CA VAL A 80 5.80 -5.10 -4.76
C VAL A 80 5.83 -5.45 -3.28
N TYR A 81 6.59 -4.69 -2.52
CA TYR A 81 6.62 -4.73 -1.07
C TYR A 81 6.12 -3.40 -0.52
N GLY A 82 4.84 -3.34 -0.22
CA GLY A 82 4.30 -2.18 0.45
C GLY A 82 2.78 -2.23 0.53
N SER A 83 2.23 -1.81 1.66
CA SER A 83 0.82 -1.90 2.02
C SER A 83 -0.14 -1.04 1.18
N GLN A 84 0.29 -0.47 0.05
CA GLN A 84 -0.52 0.42 -0.77
C GLN A 84 -0.29 0.28 -2.27
N ILE A 85 0.51 -0.68 -2.72
CA ILE A 85 0.67 -0.94 -4.14
C ILE A 85 -0.09 -2.23 -4.42
N ASP A 86 -1.20 -2.10 -5.11
CA ASP A 86 -2.00 -3.21 -5.55
C ASP A 86 -1.28 -3.90 -6.71
N ALA A 87 -0.58 -4.99 -6.40
CA ALA A 87 0.27 -5.68 -7.35
C ALA A 87 -0.53 -6.64 -8.20
N VAL A 88 -1.32 -6.13 -9.10
CA VAL A 88 -1.96 -6.94 -10.15
C VAL A 88 -1.04 -7.15 -11.34
N SER A 89 0.12 -6.50 -11.42
CA SER A 89 0.99 -6.60 -12.57
C SER A 89 2.23 -7.46 -12.34
N SER A 90 2.33 -8.59 -13.00
CA SER A 90 3.58 -9.29 -13.24
C SER A 90 3.99 -9.04 -14.69
N ALA A 91 4.81 -8.06 -14.93
CA ALA A 91 5.01 -7.59 -16.30
C ALA A 91 6.28 -8.09 -16.95
N THR A 92 6.13 -8.42 -18.18
CA THR A 92 7.15 -8.31 -19.20
C THR A 92 7.11 -6.88 -19.76
N LYS A 93 8.19 -6.10 -19.66
CA LYS A 93 8.36 -4.72 -20.16
C LYS A 93 7.07 -3.88 -20.08
N PHE A 94 6.91 -3.17 -18.99
CA PHE A 94 5.66 -2.51 -18.68
C PHE A 94 5.88 -1.01 -18.48
N HIS A 95 4.98 -0.22 -19.04
CA HIS A 95 4.83 1.18 -18.70
C HIS A 95 3.35 1.44 -18.47
N ASP A 96 2.98 1.66 -17.24
CA ASP A 96 1.61 1.98 -16.88
C ASP A 96 1.53 3.15 -15.92
N VAL A 97 0.40 3.82 -15.92
CA VAL A 97 0.13 4.96 -15.05
C VAL A 97 -1.24 4.78 -14.43
N ARG A 98 -1.25 4.57 -13.13
CA ARG A 98 -2.46 4.59 -12.33
C ARG A 98 -2.77 6.02 -11.87
N HIS A 99 -4.03 6.41 -11.92
CA HIS A 99 -4.56 7.66 -11.41
C HIS A 99 -5.60 7.37 -10.34
N ALA A 100 -5.45 7.96 -9.15
CA ALA A 100 -6.34 7.71 -8.01
C ALA A 100 -6.73 9.03 -7.30
N PRO A 101 -7.66 9.83 -7.86
CA PRO A 101 -8.29 10.92 -7.14
C PRO A 101 -9.17 10.40 -6.01
N HIS A 102 -9.17 11.12 -4.89
CA HIS A 102 -10.00 10.81 -3.73
C HIS A 102 -10.50 12.06 -3.04
N ALA A 103 -11.65 11.93 -2.36
CA ALA A 103 -12.25 12.98 -1.56
C ALA A 103 -12.96 12.39 -0.33
N GLY A 104 -13.09 13.17 0.74
CA GLY A 104 -13.74 12.72 1.95
C GLY A 104 -14.22 13.88 2.81
N ALA A 105 -14.99 13.54 3.84
CA ALA A 105 -15.46 14.46 4.87
C ALA A 105 -15.39 13.77 6.25
N GLU A 106 -14.93 14.51 7.25
CA GLU A 106 -14.99 14.14 8.66
C GLU A 106 -16.03 15.01 9.37
N PHE A 107 -16.92 14.38 10.12
CA PHE A 107 -17.95 15.03 10.94
C PHE A 107 -17.64 14.76 12.41
N ARG A 108 -17.47 15.82 13.20
CA ARG A 108 -17.15 15.78 14.64
C ARG A 108 -18.39 16.06 15.47
N ILE A 109 -18.76 15.14 16.35
CA ILE A 109 -19.95 15.26 17.22
C ILE A 109 -19.52 14.91 18.65
N GLY A 110 -19.17 15.91 19.44
CA GLY A 110 -18.64 15.73 20.78
C GLY A 110 -17.35 14.90 20.78
N PRO A 111 -17.28 13.76 21.51
CA PRO A 111 -16.10 12.90 21.53
C PRO A 111 -16.00 11.97 20.30
N THR A 112 -16.97 12.00 19.41
CA THR A 112 -17.08 11.10 18.25
C THR A 112 -16.74 11.84 16.98
N ALA A 113 -15.98 11.19 16.07
CA ALA A 113 -15.84 11.64 14.70
C ALA A 113 -16.22 10.51 13.75
N VAL A 114 -16.87 10.88 12.64
CA VAL A 114 -17.29 9.98 11.56
C VAL A 114 -16.68 10.47 10.27
N ASP A 115 -15.97 9.59 9.59
CA ASP A 115 -15.32 9.83 8.30
C ASP A 115 -16.10 9.11 7.20
N VAL A 116 -16.26 9.76 6.05
CA VAL A 116 -16.77 9.16 4.81
C VAL A 116 -15.85 9.60 3.69
N GLY A 117 -15.41 8.67 2.85
CA GLY A 117 -14.52 8.97 1.74
C GLY A 117 -14.81 8.11 0.52
N TYR A 118 -14.45 8.64 -0.63
CA TYR A 118 -14.54 7.97 -1.91
C TYR A 118 -13.24 8.11 -2.69
N THR A 119 -12.79 6.99 -3.28
CA THR A 119 -11.63 6.94 -4.15
C THR A 119 -12.02 6.33 -5.49
N PHE A 120 -11.62 6.95 -6.58
CA PHE A 120 -11.67 6.38 -7.91
C PHE A 120 -10.26 6.09 -8.38
N SER A 121 -10.00 4.87 -8.83
CA SER A 121 -8.69 4.49 -9.38
C SER A 121 -8.86 3.92 -10.79
N THR A 122 -7.98 4.31 -11.69
CA THR A 122 -8.01 3.82 -13.08
C THR A 122 -6.61 3.71 -13.66
N GLU A 123 -6.40 2.64 -14.38
CA GLU A 123 -5.26 2.35 -15.25
C GLU A 123 -5.78 1.74 -16.58
N ASN A 124 -4.89 1.24 -17.43
CA ASN A 124 -5.29 0.72 -18.75
C ASN A 124 -6.17 -0.53 -18.68
N ASP A 125 -5.98 -1.35 -17.67
CA ASP A 125 -6.56 -2.69 -17.52
C ASP A 125 -7.28 -2.90 -16.19
N TYR A 126 -7.29 -1.88 -15.32
CA TYR A 126 -7.92 -1.95 -14.02
C TYR A 126 -8.69 -0.65 -13.69
N ARG A 127 -9.88 -0.79 -13.11
CA ARG A 127 -10.66 0.30 -12.53
C ARG A 127 -11.23 -0.11 -11.18
N SER A 128 -11.16 0.80 -10.23
CA SER A 128 -11.67 0.62 -8.89
C SER A 128 -12.51 1.82 -8.46
N HIS A 129 -13.61 1.53 -7.79
CA HIS A 129 -14.40 2.48 -7.04
C HIS A 129 -14.41 2.03 -5.58
N GLN A 130 -13.95 2.86 -4.67
CA GLN A 130 -13.91 2.55 -3.25
C GLN A 130 -14.73 3.57 -2.46
N LEU A 131 -15.62 3.07 -1.61
CA LEU A 131 -16.27 3.82 -0.55
C LEU A 131 -15.67 3.38 0.78
N ASN A 132 -15.28 4.33 1.62
CA ASN A 132 -14.81 4.06 2.97
C ASN A 132 -15.59 4.88 3.98
N THR A 133 -15.87 4.28 5.14
CA THR A 133 -16.46 4.92 6.30
C THR A 133 -15.72 4.51 7.55
N ALA A 134 -15.55 5.43 8.48
CA ALA A 134 -14.99 5.12 9.79
C ALA A 134 -15.67 5.93 10.88
N ALA A 135 -15.71 5.39 12.08
CA ALA A 135 -16.16 6.11 13.26
C ALA A 135 -15.13 5.92 14.37
N LYS A 136 -14.77 6.98 15.07
CA LYS A 136 -13.90 6.96 16.24
C LYS A 136 -14.55 7.67 17.40
N VAL A 137 -14.31 7.19 18.61
CA VAL A 137 -14.79 7.80 19.86
C VAL A 137 -13.67 7.86 20.89
N ASP A 138 -13.49 9.03 21.47
CA ASP A 138 -12.57 9.25 22.59
C ASP A 138 -13.31 9.07 23.90
N LEU A 139 -12.76 8.22 24.78
CA LEU A 139 -13.30 7.84 26.06
C LEU A 139 -12.35 8.25 27.19
N TRP A 140 -12.88 8.36 28.41
CA TRP A 140 -12.13 8.59 29.65
C TRP A 140 -11.08 9.70 29.55
N GLY A 141 -11.52 10.89 29.17
CA GLY A 141 -10.63 12.05 29.03
C GLY A 141 -9.60 11.90 27.91
N LYS A 142 -9.96 11.18 26.82
CA LYS A 142 -9.10 10.86 25.66
C LYS A 142 -7.94 9.90 25.96
N ASN A 143 -8.00 9.18 27.09
CA ASN A 143 -7.00 8.15 27.36
C ASN A 143 -7.22 6.88 26.55
N THR A 144 -8.45 6.66 26.06
CA THR A 144 -8.81 5.52 25.23
C THR A 144 -9.54 6.02 24.00
N THR A 145 -9.11 5.56 22.83
CA THR A 145 -9.82 5.79 21.57
C THR A 145 -10.21 4.45 20.96
N LEU A 146 -11.48 4.28 20.67
CA LEU A 146 -12.01 3.17 19.87
C LEU A 146 -12.30 3.68 18.45
N ALA A 147 -11.92 2.91 17.44
CA ALA A 147 -12.33 3.20 16.07
C ALA A 147 -12.78 1.94 15.35
N LEU A 148 -13.81 2.09 14.52
CA LEU A 148 -14.34 1.07 13.62
C LEU A 148 -14.29 1.63 12.20
N GLY A 149 -13.93 0.79 11.24
CA GLY A 149 -13.88 1.17 9.84
C GLY A 149 -14.48 0.10 8.94
N TYR A 150 -15.08 0.55 7.87
CA TYR A 150 -15.56 -0.29 6.77
C TYR A 150 -15.19 0.34 5.45
N SER A 151 -14.68 -0.47 4.52
CA SER A 151 -14.53 -0.05 3.13
C SER A 151 -15.05 -1.12 2.18
N ARG A 152 -15.53 -0.67 1.04
CA ARG A 152 -15.96 -1.52 -0.06
C ARG A 152 -15.41 -1.03 -1.38
N ASN A 153 -14.81 -1.97 -2.13
CA ASN A 153 -14.35 -1.72 -3.50
C ASN A 153 -15.23 -2.49 -4.49
N TRP A 154 -15.45 -1.85 -5.63
CA TRP A 154 -16.06 -2.45 -6.82
C TRP A 154 -15.06 -2.29 -7.96
N ASP A 155 -14.36 -3.39 -8.26
CA ASP A 155 -13.25 -3.37 -9.18
C ASP A 155 -13.58 -4.09 -10.48
N LYS A 156 -12.96 -3.65 -11.56
CA LYS A 156 -13.01 -4.28 -12.87
C LYS A 156 -11.60 -4.52 -13.37
N VAL A 157 -11.29 -5.79 -13.65
CA VAL A 157 -10.00 -6.26 -14.16
C VAL A 157 -10.18 -6.69 -15.61
N CYS A 158 -9.29 -6.25 -16.48
CA CYS A 158 -9.24 -6.69 -17.86
C CYS A 158 -8.67 -8.11 -17.94
N ASP A 159 -9.30 -8.98 -18.71
CA ASP A 159 -8.86 -10.35 -18.93
C ASP A 159 -9.12 -10.75 -20.39
N VAL A 160 -8.45 -11.81 -20.84
CA VAL A 160 -8.80 -12.47 -22.10
C VAL A 160 -10.15 -13.15 -21.96
N ASP A 161 -10.95 -13.14 -23.01
CA ASP A 161 -12.19 -13.91 -23.02
C ASP A 161 -11.87 -15.41 -23.12
N ASN A 162 -11.75 -16.03 -21.97
CA ASN A 162 -11.50 -17.46 -21.79
C ASN A 162 -12.80 -18.27 -21.57
N ALA A 163 -13.94 -17.83 -22.12
CA ALA A 163 -15.22 -18.49 -21.97
C ALA A 163 -15.14 -19.95 -22.48
N GLY A 164 -15.52 -20.90 -21.60
CA GLY A 164 -15.50 -22.33 -21.92
C GLY A 164 -14.12 -23.00 -21.83
N ALA A 165 -13.01 -22.25 -21.61
CA ALA A 165 -11.70 -22.84 -21.45
C ALA A 165 -11.54 -23.46 -20.05
N THR A 166 -10.93 -24.65 -19.99
CA THR A 166 -10.48 -25.23 -18.72
C THR A 166 -9.33 -24.38 -18.17
N PRO A 167 -8.99 -24.46 -16.86
CA PRO A 167 -7.89 -23.70 -16.30
C PRO A 167 -6.56 -23.88 -17.05
N LEU A 168 -6.29 -25.06 -17.60
CA LEU A 168 -5.06 -25.37 -18.34
C LEU A 168 -5.02 -24.81 -19.77
N GLU A 169 -6.18 -24.43 -20.32
CA GLU A 169 -6.32 -23.87 -21.67
C GLU A 169 -6.41 -22.35 -21.68
N ARG A 170 -6.50 -21.73 -20.51
CA ARG A 170 -6.66 -20.29 -20.37
C ARG A 170 -5.45 -19.53 -20.90
N GLN A 171 -5.73 -18.52 -21.72
CA GLN A 171 -4.71 -17.64 -22.27
C GLN A 171 -4.56 -16.39 -21.41
N SER A 172 -3.33 -15.92 -21.28
CA SER A 172 -3.02 -14.66 -20.59
C SER A 172 -3.01 -13.48 -21.56
N LEU A 173 -3.22 -12.29 -21.02
CA LEU A 173 -2.97 -11.05 -21.78
C LEU A 173 -1.51 -10.99 -22.23
N SER A 174 -1.29 -10.58 -23.48
CA SER A 174 0.05 -10.43 -24.04
C SER A 174 0.57 -8.99 -24.01
N ASN A 175 -0.33 -7.99 -23.92
CA ASN A 175 -0.02 -6.57 -23.95
C ASN A 175 -0.91 -5.80 -22.97
N SER A 176 -0.41 -4.66 -22.50
CA SER A 176 -1.14 -3.69 -21.68
C SER A 176 -2.16 -2.82 -22.45
N THR A 177 -2.62 -3.24 -23.61
CA THR A 177 -3.72 -2.58 -24.32
C THR A 177 -5.01 -2.91 -23.59
N GLY A 178 -5.37 -2.09 -22.62
CA GLY A 178 -6.45 -2.38 -21.73
C GLY A 178 -7.83 -2.45 -22.37
N CYS A 179 -8.74 -3.14 -21.69
CA CYS A 179 -10.14 -3.33 -22.07
C CYS A 179 -10.93 -2.03 -22.20
N PHE A 180 -10.43 -0.93 -21.65
CA PHE A 180 -11.17 0.33 -21.65
C PHE A 180 -11.06 1.11 -22.96
N SER A 181 -10.16 0.69 -23.85
CA SER A 181 -10.02 1.25 -25.20
C SER A 181 -10.54 0.33 -26.31
N SER A 182 -10.59 -1.00 -26.08
CA SER A 182 -11.12 -1.99 -27.01
C SER A 182 -11.47 -3.27 -26.27
N THR A 183 -12.63 -3.87 -26.59
CA THR A 183 -13.11 -5.10 -25.94
C THR A 183 -13.04 -6.33 -26.84
N LYS A 184 -12.47 -6.24 -28.04
CA LYS A 184 -12.41 -7.39 -28.97
C LYS A 184 -11.53 -8.50 -28.41
N GLY A 185 -12.13 -9.65 -28.07
CA GLY A 185 -11.45 -10.78 -27.45
C GLY A 185 -11.03 -10.57 -25.99
N LEU A 186 -11.56 -9.50 -25.35
CA LEU A 186 -11.30 -9.14 -23.96
C LEU A 186 -12.61 -9.05 -23.17
N VAL A 187 -12.50 -9.26 -21.86
CA VAL A 187 -13.64 -9.23 -20.93
C VAL A 187 -13.25 -8.48 -19.66
N LEU A 188 -14.22 -7.78 -19.07
CA LEU A 188 -14.06 -7.16 -17.75
C LEU A 188 -14.56 -8.11 -16.68
N ARG A 189 -13.63 -8.60 -15.85
CA ARG A 189 -13.91 -9.43 -14.68
C ARG A 189 -14.20 -8.55 -13.46
N GLY A 190 -15.20 -8.91 -12.68
CA GLY A 190 -15.53 -8.20 -11.44
C GLY A 190 -14.75 -8.71 -10.25
N VAL A 191 -14.39 -7.80 -9.35
CA VAL A 191 -13.87 -8.10 -8.00
C VAL A 191 -14.59 -7.21 -7.01
N SER A 192 -15.05 -7.77 -5.89
CA SER A 192 -15.62 -7.04 -4.77
C SER A 192 -14.76 -7.26 -3.53
N ILE A 193 -14.33 -6.18 -2.89
CA ILE A 193 -13.52 -6.23 -1.68
C ILE A 193 -14.28 -5.54 -0.56
N ASN A 194 -14.49 -6.24 0.54
CA ASN A 194 -15.07 -5.69 1.76
C ASN A 194 -14.04 -5.79 2.88
N THR A 195 -13.67 -4.65 3.47
CA THR A 195 -12.71 -4.61 4.58
C THR A 195 -13.38 -4.04 5.81
N TYR A 196 -13.26 -4.74 6.91
CA TYR A 196 -13.70 -4.34 8.24
C TYR A 196 -12.48 -4.15 9.11
N SER A 197 -12.43 -3.08 9.89
CA SER A 197 -11.36 -2.81 10.83
C SER A 197 -11.88 -2.35 12.17
N ALA A 198 -11.14 -2.70 13.22
CA ALA A 198 -11.35 -2.19 14.56
C ALA A 198 -10.01 -1.85 15.18
N SER A 199 -9.92 -0.74 15.88
CA SER A 199 -8.72 -0.37 16.63
C SER A 199 -9.05 0.16 18.01
N LEU A 200 -8.16 -0.16 18.95
CA LEU A 200 -8.16 0.34 20.31
C LEU A 200 -6.79 1.00 20.56
N THR A 201 -6.81 2.27 20.87
CA THR A 201 -5.62 3.01 21.35
C THR A 201 -5.79 3.31 22.82
N GLN A 202 -4.75 3.05 23.61
CA GLN A 202 -4.73 3.29 25.05
C GLN A 202 -3.47 4.06 25.46
N VAL A 203 -3.66 5.14 26.16
CA VAL A 203 -2.60 5.83 26.91
C VAL A 203 -2.48 5.15 28.26
N PHE A 204 -1.43 4.37 28.47
CA PHE A 204 -1.16 3.67 29.74
C PHE A 204 -0.46 4.57 30.73
N HIS A 205 0.38 5.47 30.23
CA HIS A 205 1.18 6.41 31.02
C HIS A 205 1.52 7.62 30.11
N PRO A 206 1.81 8.81 30.62
CA PRO A 206 2.22 9.97 29.81
C PRO A 206 3.36 9.72 28.82
N VAL A 207 4.17 8.69 29.06
CA VAL A 207 5.28 8.29 28.17
C VAL A 207 5.02 6.94 27.47
N VAL A 208 3.85 6.30 27.64
CA VAL A 208 3.54 4.99 27.05
C VAL A 208 2.16 4.98 26.42
N VAL A 209 2.13 4.76 25.13
CA VAL A 209 0.90 4.59 24.34
C VAL A 209 0.96 3.28 23.58
N GLY A 210 -0.12 2.51 23.65
CA GLY A 210 -0.29 1.29 22.86
C GLY A 210 -1.51 1.35 21.96
N ASP A 211 -1.44 0.67 20.85
CA ASP A 211 -2.59 0.44 19.98
C ASP A 211 -2.63 -1.01 19.51
N VAL A 212 -3.84 -1.53 19.37
CA VAL A 212 -4.13 -2.80 18.72
C VAL A 212 -5.13 -2.54 17.61
N THR A 213 -4.81 -3.01 16.40
CA THR A 213 -5.67 -2.92 15.25
C THR A 213 -5.89 -4.31 14.67
N THR A 214 -7.14 -4.65 14.41
CA THR A 214 -7.51 -5.87 13.70
C THR A 214 -8.21 -5.50 12.40
N SER A 215 -7.99 -6.28 11.35
CA SER A 215 -8.72 -6.16 10.09
C SER A 215 -9.16 -7.52 9.59
N PHE A 216 -10.35 -7.56 9.02
CA PHE A 216 -10.91 -8.69 8.31
C PHE A 216 -11.32 -8.22 6.91
N GLU A 217 -10.88 -8.95 5.89
CA GLU A 217 -11.14 -8.61 4.50
C GLU A 217 -11.69 -9.81 3.75
N VAL A 218 -12.72 -9.57 2.96
CA VAL A 218 -13.33 -10.56 2.06
C VAL A 218 -13.19 -10.05 0.63
N ILE A 219 -12.49 -10.82 -0.19
CA ILE A 219 -12.30 -10.57 -1.63
C ILE A 219 -13.08 -11.64 -2.37
N ASP A 220 -14.01 -11.24 -3.20
CA ASP A 220 -14.84 -12.11 -4.04
C ASP A 220 -14.78 -11.66 -5.50
N GLY A 221 -14.44 -12.58 -6.39
CA GLY A 221 -14.30 -12.32 -7.81
C GLY A 221 -12.96 -12.74 -8.39
N PHE A 222 -12.60 -12.18 -9.51
CA PHE A 222 -11.42 -12.55 -10.28
C PHE A 222 -10.13 -12.02 -9.66
N GLN A 223 -9.28 -12.92 -9.13
CA GLN A 223 -8.04 -12.58 -8.44
C GLN A 223 -6.78 -13.13 -9.14
N SER A 224 -6.93 -13.86 -10.24
CA SER A 224 -5.80 -14.31 -11.04
C SER A 224 -5.14 -13.14 -11.75
N ASN A 225 -3.81 -13.16 -11.86
CA ASN A 225 -3.10 -12.14 -12.65
C ASN A 225 -3.32 -12.40 -14.15
N PRO A 226 -3.93 -11.47 -14.90
CA PRO A 226 -4.25 -11.71 -16.32
C PRO A 226 -3.02 -11.83 -17.22
N TYR A 227 -1.85 -11.35 -16.80
CA TYR A 227 -0.60 -11.39 -17.56
C TYR A 227 0.31 -12.56 -17.18
N ARG A 228 0.08 -13.19 -16.02
CA ARG A 228 0.99 -14.20 -15.50
C ARG A 228 0.75 -15.54 -16.18
N ARG A 229 1.82 -16.05 -16.81
CA ARG A 229 1.88 -17.41 -17.35
C ARG A 229 2.58 -18.32 -16.36
N VAL A 230 1.98 -19.46 -16.14
CA VAL A 230 2.55 -20.51 -15.29
C VAL A 230 2.88 -21.70 -16.15
N ARG A 231 4.13 -22.20 -16.03
CA ARG A 231 4.59 -23.39 -16.74
C ARG A 231 4.25 -24.62 -15.90
N LEU A 232 3.45 -25.48 -16.48
CA LEU A 232 2.91 -26.67 -15.85
C LEU A 232 3.55 -27.93 -16.45
N PHE A 233 3.50 -29.05 -15.72
CA PHE A 233 3.97 -30.37 -16.20
C PHE A 233 5.39 -30.34 -16.80
N SER A 234 6.35 -29.87 -16.02
CA SER A 234 7.75 -29.73 -16.45
C SER A 234 7.97 -28.79 -17.65
N GLY A 235 7.06 -27.83 -17.85
CA GLY A 235 7.15 -26.82 -18.90
C GLY A 235 6.47 -27.20 -20.21
N THR A 236 5.70 -28.29 -20.25
CA THR A 236 5.00 -28.75 -21.46
C THR A 236 3.70 -27.97 -21.74
N VAL A 237 3.12 -27.35 -20.70
CA VAL A 237 1.91 -26.54 -20.80
C VAL A 237 2.17 -25.16 -20.20
N GLU A 238 1.78 -24.10 -20.89
CA GLU A 238 1.73 -22.73 -20.34
C GLU A 238 0.29 -22.26 -20.27
N ALA A 239 -0.17 -21.91 -19.07
CA ALA A 239 -1.51 -21.44 -18.85
C ALA A 239 -1.50 -20.10 -18.05
N GLN A 240 -2.57 -19.32 -18.18
CA GLN A 240 -2.80 -18.18 -17.29
C GLN A 240 -2.91 -18.68 -15.85
N GLU A 241 -2.33 -17.94 -14.92
CA GLU A 241 -2.52 -18.19 -13.49
C GLU A 241 -3.99 -18.41 -13.14
N ALA A 242 -4.25 -19.39 -12.29
CA ALA A 242 -5.57 -19.67 -11.78
C ALA A 242 -5.54 -19.75 -10.25
N VAL A 243 -6.23 -18.83 -9.58
CA VAL A 243 -6.38 -18.79 -8.13
C VAL A 243 -7.85 -18.81 -7.73
N PRO A 244 -8.19 -19.20 -6.49
CA PRO A 244 -9.58 -19.19 -6.02
C PRO A 244 -10.20 -17.79 -6.12
N LEU A 245 -11.50 -17.73 -6.44
CA LEU A 245 -12.25 -16.48 -6.53
C LEU A 245 -12.56 -15.86 -5.17
N LEU A 246 -12.56 -16.65 -4.10
CA LEU A 246 -12.81 -16.18 -2.75
C LEU A 246 -11.53 -16.20 -1.93
N ARG A 247 -11.24 -15.09 -1.26
CA ARG A 247 -10.16 -14.98 -0.29
C ARG A 247 -10.64 -14.22 0.92
N GLN A 248 -10.44 -14.78 2.09
CA GLN A 248 -10.68 -14.11 3.36
C GLN A 248 -9.35 -13.92 4.06
N ARG A 249 -9.10 -12.71 4.54
CA ARG A 249 -7.84 -12.31 5.18
C ARG A 249 -8.14 -11.78 6.58
N VAL A 250 -7.31 -12.14 7.54
CA VAL A 250 -7.33 -11.54 8.87
C VAL A 250 -5.95 -11.06 9.24
N SER A 251 -5.87 -9.89 9.83
CA SER A 251 -4.61 -9.42 10.43
C SER A 251 -4.86 -8.79 11.80
N VAL A 252 -3.90 -8.99 12.71
CA VAL A 252 -3.86 -8.35 14.01
C VAL A 252 -2.50 -7.69 14.14
N GLN A 253 -2.49 -6.41 14.48
CA GLN A 253 -1.30 -5.62 14.69
C GLN A 253 -1.35 -4.99 16.08
N ALA A 254 -0.25 -5.08 16.83
CA ALA A 254 -0.06 -4.35 18.07
C ALA A 254 1.13 -3.42 17.94
N ARG A 255 1.01 -2.21 18.47
CA ARG A 255 2.08 -1.22 18.52
C ARG A 255 2.20 -0.65 19.91
N LEU A 256 3.45 -0.47 20.36
CA LEU A 256 3.80 0.22 21.60
C LEU A 256 4.76 1.36 21.30
N ARG A 257 4.53 2.50 21.90
CA ARG A 257 5.35 3.71 21.77
C ARG A 257 5.77 4.15 23.15
N PHE A 258 7.09 4.30 23.33
CA PHE A 258 7.70 4.72 24.60
C PHE A 258 8.48 6.01 24.36
N ALA A 259 8.02 7.10 24.94
CA ALA A 259 8.82 8.31 24.96
C ALA A 259 9.97 8.18 25.99
N VAL A 260 11.15 8.63 25.61
CA VAL A 260 12.35 8.68 26.46
C VAL A 260 12.78 10.15 26.61
N PRO A 261 12.16 10.91 27.52
CA PRO A 261 12.33 12.37 27.60
C PRO A 261 13.78 12.81 27.81
N ARG A 262 14.55 12.04 28.61
CA ARG A 262 15.99 12.35 28.85
C ARG A 262 16.83 12.30 27.60
N ALA A 263 16.50 11.42 26.66
CA ALA A 263 17.16 11.30 25.35
C ALA A 263 16.49 12.18 24.27
N LYS A 264 15.39 12.88 24.59
CA LYS A 264 14.56 13.60 23.61
C LYS A 264 14.16 12.70 22.43
N GLY A 265 13.81 11.45 22.72
CA GLY A 265 13.54 10.43 21.73
C GLY A 265 12.37 9.55 22.11
N ALA A 266 12.05 8.60 21.20
CA ALA A 266 11.01 7.61 21.39
C ALA A 266 11.39 6.27 20.75
N VAL A 267 10.97 5.19 21.36
CA VAL A 267 11.04 3.83 20.83
C VAL A 267 9.65 3.44 20.34
N HIS A 268 9.56 2.87 19.15
CA HIS A 268 8.33 2.28 18.64
C HIS A 268 8.57 0.80 18.36
N MET A 269 7.70 -0.04 18.86
CA MET A 269 7.69 -1.49 18.67
C MET A 269 6.39 -1.88 17.97
N LEU A 270 6.47 -2.69 16.93
CA LEU A 270 5.31 -3.19 16.21
C LEU A 270 5.44 -4.69 15.99
N GLY A 271 4.37 -5.41 16.29
CA GLY A 271 4.16 -6.79 15.91
C GLY A 271 2.90 -6.94 15.06
N ARG A 272 2.94 -7.71 14.00
CA ARG A 272 1.77 -8.03 13.18
C ARG A 272 1.72 -9.51 12.86
N PHE A 273 0.55 -10.09 12.95
CA PHE A 273 0.21 -11.43 12.48
C PHE A 273 -0.83 -11.34 11.37
N TYR A 274 -0.70 -12.20 10.37
CA TYR A 274 -1.63 -12.31 9.25
C TYR A 274 -1.92 -13.78 8.94
N SER A 275 -3.16 -14.06 8.53
CA SER A 275 -3.58 -15.36 8.00
C SER A 275 -4.68 -15.20 6.96
N ASP A 276 -4.74 -16.11 5.99
CA ASP A 276 -5.79 -16.13 4.98
C ASP A 276 -6.27 -17.54 4.62
N THR A 277 -7.37 -17.59 3.88
CA THR A 277 -7.98 -18.86 3.40
C THR A 277 -7.17 -19.52 2.29
N TRP A 278 -6.20 -18.85 1.70
CA TRP A 278 -5.25 -19.43 0.75
C TRP A 278 -4.08 -20.15 1.43
N GLY A 279 -4.08 -20.14 2.78
CA GLY A 279 -3.10 -20.84 3.62
C GLY A 279 -1.86 -20.04 3.96
N ILE A 280 -1.76 -18.80 3.51
CA ILE A 280 -0.65 -17.92 3.88
C ILE A 280 -0.80 -17.50 5.34
N LYS A 281 0.27 -17.68 6.10
CA LYS A 281 0.42 -17.14 7.46
C LYS A 281 1.71 -16.35 7.49
N SER A 282 1.68 -15.15 8.08
CA SER A 282 2.88 -14.33 8.19
C SER A 282 2.97 -13.60 9.54
N ALA A 283 4.21 -13.29 9.90
CA ALA A 283 4.54 -12.48 11.07
C ALA A 283 5.49 -11.35 10.66
N THR A 284 5.28 -10.17 11.27
CA THR A 284 6.13 -8.99 11.13
C THR A 284 6.53 -8.53 12.51
N ALA A 285 7.80 -8.15 12.68
CA ALA A 285 8.29 -7.42 13.83
C ALA A 285 9.07 -6.18 13.34
N GLU A 286 8.80 -5.03 13.92
CA GLU A 286 9.50 -3.78 13.60
C GLU A 286 9.88 -3.06 14.90
N LEU A 287 11.09 -2.52 14.91
CA LEU A 287 11.60 -1.66 15.96
C LEU A 287 12.11 -0.37 15.32
N SER A 288 11.73 0.78 15.89
CA SER A 288 12.27 2.05 15.45
C SER A 288 12.64 2.93 16.66
N TRP A 289 13.65 3.77 16.44
CA TRP A 289 14.09 4.81 17.34
C TRP A 289 13.98 6.15 16.64
N GLU A 290 13.37 7.12 17.31
CA GLU A 290 13.28 8.50 16.87
C GLU A 290 13.96 9.41 17.88
N GLN A 291 14.70 10.42 17.41
CA GLN A 291 15.43 11.35 18.28
C GLN A 291 15.50 12.74 17.70
N TYR A 292 15.16 13.73 18.51
CA TYR A 292 15.51 15.12 18.22
C TYR A 292 16.99 15.35 18.48
N VAL A 293 17.77 15.55 17.41
CA VAL A 293 19.19 15.94 17.48
C VAL A 293 19.35 17.45 17.58
N LEU A 294 18.41 18.20 17.04
CA LEU A 294 18.21 19.63 17.21
C LEU A 294 16.72 19.89 17.45
N PRO A 295 16.31 21.05 17.98
CA PRO A 295 14.90 21.37 18.21
C PRO A 295 14.00 21.22 16.98
N GLN A 296 14.56 21.40 15.78
CA GLN A 296 13.85 21.29 14.52
C GLN A 296 14.22 20.04 13.72
N LEU A 297 15.21 19.25 14.16
CA LEU A 297 15.72 18.12 13.39
C LEU A 297 15.45 16.80 14.11
N LEU A 298 14.55 16.01 13.54
CA LEU A 298 14.20 14.67 14.00
C LEU A 298 14.86 13.63 13.09
N LEU A 299 15.64 12.73 13.67
CA LEU A 299 16.15 11.54 13.03
C LEU A 299 15.36 10.32 13.48
N SER A 300 15.11 9.41 12.56
CA SER A 300 14.49 8.11 12.84
C SER A 300 15.27 7.01 12.13
N VAL A 301 15.49 5.90 12.83
CA VAL A 301 16.03 4.66 12.25
C VAL A 301 15.09 3.52 12.56
N ARG A 302 14.96 2.57 11.63
CA ARG A 302 14.08 1.42 11.81
C ARG A 302 14.65 0.14 11.25
N GLY A 303 14.30 -0.98 11.89
CA GLY A 303 14.53 -2.31 11.40
C GLY A 303 13.23 -3.09 11.40
N ARG A 304 12.97 -3.84 10.34
CA ARG A 304 11.82 -4.72 10.22
C ARG A 304 12.26 -6.12 9.77
N PHE A 305 11.64 -7.10 10.37
CA PHE A 305 11.68 -8.49 9.96
C PHE A 305 10.28 -8.94 9.57
N TYR A 306 10.20 -9.64 8.44
CA TYR A 306 8.97 -10.26 7.94
C TYR A 306 9.24 -11.69 7.52
N GLN A 307 8.31 -12.60 7.79
CA GLN A 307 8.34 -13.97 7.29
C GLN A 307 6.93 -14.44 6.98
N GLN A 308 6.78 -15.16 5.85
CA GLN A 308 5.54 -15.82 5.49
C GLN A 308 5.72 -17.27 5.07
N GLY A 309 4.63 -18.05 5.20
CA GLY A 309 4.46 -19.35 4.58
C GLY A 309 3.95 -19.22 3.14
N ARG A 310 3.80 -20.36 2.44
CA ARG A 310 3.29 -20.42 1.06
C ARG A 310 1.76 -20.55 1.03
N ALA A 311 1.15 -20.10 -0.09
CA ALA A 311 -0.20 -20.47 -0.42
C ALA A 311 -0.31 -21.98 -0.69
N VAL A 312 -1.47 -22.59 -0.40
CA VAL A 312 -1.68 -24.04 -0.56
C VAL A 312 -1.55 -24.52 -2.01
N PHE A 313 -1.79 -23.65 -2.97
CA PHE A 313 -1.68 -23.92 -4.41
C PHE A 313 -0.36 -23.40 -5.03
N TYR A 314 0.57 -22.86 -4.23
CA TYR A 314 1.91 -22.51 -4.70
C TYR A 314 2.81 -23.75 -4.70
N ARG A 315 3.60 -23.90 -5.76
CA ARG A 315 4.62 -24.94 -5.90
C ARG A 315 5.91 -24.35 -6.42
N ASP A 316 7.02 -24.92 -6.01
CA ASP A 316 8.33 -24.56 -6.55
C ASP A 316 8.57 -25.20 -7.90
N ALA A 317 9.29 -24.50 -8.78
CA ALA A 317 9.61 -24.96 -10.12
C ALA A 317 10.58 -26.18 -10.20
N GLY A 318 10.84 -26.85 -9.13
CA GLY A 318 11.68 -28.05 -9.08
C GLY A 318 10.98 -29.22 -8.39
N GLU A 319 9.77 -29.03 -7.89
CA GLU A 319 9.00 -30.12 -7.31
C GLU A 319 8.45 -31.00 -8.45
N ARG A 320 8.77 -32.30 -8.45
CA ARG A 320 8.06 -33.26 -9.30
C ARG A 320 6.56 -33.13 -9.01
N ASN A 321 5.75 -33.01 -10.07
CA ASN A 321 4.32 -32.77 -9.95
C ASN A 321 3.96 -31.43 -9.31
N SER A 322 4.79 -30.42 -9.54
CA SER A 322 4.60 -29.08 -8.95
C SER A 322 3.24 -28.46 -9.22
N TYR A 323 2.45 -29.03 -10.11
CA TYR A 323 1.14 -28.52 -10.50
C TYR A 323 0.04 -29.59 -10.49
N GLU A 324 0.25 -30.70 -9.80
CA GLU A 324 -0.88 -31.50 -9.36
C GLU A 324 -1.63 -30.65 -8.33
N SER A 325 -2.69 -30.15 -8.82
CA SER A 325 -3.63 -29.25 -8.21
C SER A 325 -3.95 -29.50 -6.76
N VAL A 326 -4.10 -28.44 -6.04
CA VAL A 326 -4.88 -28.39 -4.81
C VAL A 326 -6.34 -28.05 -5.19
N GLY A 327 -7.26 -28.92 -4.90
CA GLY A 327 -8.64 -28.85 -5.32
C GLY A 327 -9.00 -29.96 -6.30
N PRO A 328 -10.22 -30.01 -6.85
CA PRO A 328 -10.50 -30.94 -7.92
C PRO A 328 -9.49 -30.70 -9.04
N VAL A 329 -8.79 -31.75 -9.37
CA VAL A 329 -7.57 -31.87 -10.19
C VAL A 329 -7.32 -30.71 -11.17
N GLY A 330 -6.18 -29.98 -11.06
CA GLY A 330 -5.74 -28.98 -12.04
C GLY A 330 -6.38 -27.61 -11.92
N GLN A 331 -7.10 -27.29 -10.83
CA GLN A 331 -7.92 -26.10 -10.80
C GLN A 331 -7.17 -24.82 -10.43
N TYR A 332 -6.21 -24.87 -9.46
CA TYR A 332 -5.52 -23.69 -8.96
C TYR A 332 -4.00 -23.88 -9.00
N PHE A 333 -3.32 -22.88 -9.54
CA PHE A 333 -1.87 -22.83 -9.63
C PHE A 333 -1.37 -21.40 -9.78
N THR A 334 -0.20 -21.11 -9.26
CA THR A 334 0.45 -19.80 -9.33
C THR A 334 1.96 -19.92 -9.38
N GLY A 335 2.60 -19.06 -10.17
CA GLY A 335 4.05 -18.83 -10.13
C GLY A 335 4.41 -17.56 -9.37
N ASP A 336 3.48 -16.98 -8.62
CA ASP A 336 3.67 -15.74 -7.91
C ASP A 336 4.62 -15.90 -6.72
N ARG A 337 5.68 -15.11 -6.70
CA ARG A 337 6.61 -15.08 -5.58
C ARG A 337 5.98 -14.60 -4.29
N GLU A 338 4.97 -13.76 -4.36
CA GLU A 338 4.23 -13.29 -3.19
C GLU A 338 3.40 -14.39 -2.55
N MET A 339 3.11 -15.47 -3.31
CA MET A 339 2.47 -16.68 -2.79
C MET A 339 3.47 -17.71 -2.28
N SER A 340 4.78 -17.46 -2.45
CA SER A 340 5.87 -18.33 -2.00
C SER A 340 6.19 -18.12 -0.52
N PRO A 341 6.86 -19.09 0.13
CA PRO A 341 7.40 -18.85 1.46
C PRO A 341 8.71 -18.07 1.34
N PHE A 342 8.80 -16.96 2.06
CA PHE A 342 9.98 -16.12 2.12
C PHE A 342 10.07 -15.33 3.42
N ARG A 343 11.22 -14.68 3.61
CA ARG A 343 11.42 -13.64 4.62
C ARG A 343 12.05 -12.41 4.00
N ASP A 344 11.79 -11.26 4.58
CA ASP A 344 12.47 -10.02 4.25
C ASP A 344 13.00 -9.30 5.49
N TYR A 345 14.04 -8.53 5.26
CA TYR A 345 14.67 -7.65 6.23
C TYR A 345 14.69 -6.24 5.67
N LEU A 346 14.26 -5.29 6.47
CA LEU A 346 14.31 -3.89 6.10
C LEU A 346 15.13 -3.13 7.14
N VAL A 347 16.03 -2.28 6.64
CA VAL A 347 16.69 -1.24 7.45
C VAL A 347 16.43 0.10 6.79
N GLY A 348 15.97 1.07 7.57
CA GLY A 348 15.61 2.37 7.04
C GLY A 348 16.00 3.52 7.96
N ALA A 349 16.12 4.69 7.35
CA ALA A 349 16.36 5.94 8.05
C ALA A 349 15.46 7.04 7.50
N ARG A 350 15.06 7.97 8.36
CA ARG A 350 14.32 9.19 8.03
C ARG A 350 14.95 10.38 8.73
N ILE A 351 15.04 11.48 8.01
CA ILE A 351 15.36 12.81 8.54
C ILE A 351 14.16 13.72 8.30
N SER A 352 13.72 14.44 9.34
CA SER A 352 12.63 15.41 9.25
C SER A 352 13.08 16.75 9.80
N TYR A 353 12.85 17.81 9.04
CA TYR A 353 13.02 19.18 9.48
C TYR A 353 11.66 19.79 9.77
N LEU A 354 11.44 20.13 11.05
CA LEU A 354 10.19 20.66 11.57
C LEU A 354 10.40 22.14 11.92
N LYS A 355 9.69 23.04 11.25
CA LYS A 355 9.74 24.45 11.56
C LYS A 355 8.33 24.90 11.99
N PHE A 356 8.25 25.40 13.21
CA PHE A 356 7.03 25.99 13.76
C PHE A 356 7.09 27.51 13.60
N ALA A 357 5.94 28.15 13.34
CA ALA A 357 5.84 29.61 13.39
C ALA A 357 6.11 30.07 14.82
N SER A 358 7.05 30.98 15.01
CA SER A 358 7.14 31.70 16.27
C SER A 358 6.06 32.78 16.28
N GLU A 359 5.57 33.20 17.47
CA GLU A 359 4.57 34.26 17.64
C GLU A 359 4.93 35.60 16.95
N LYS A 360 6.15 35.77 16.47
CA LYS A 360 6.64 36.92 15.69
C LYS A 360 6.72 36.69 14.18
N GLY A 361 6.00 35.68 13.66
CA GLY A 361 5.47 35.57 12.30
C GLY A 361 6.39 35.87 11.12
N LYS A 362 7.37 35.00 10.81
CA LYS A 362 8.08 35.04 9.52
C LYS A 362 7.55 34.03 8.47
N LEU A 363 6.58 33.22 8.80
CA LEU A 363 5.97 32.22 7.91
C LEU A 363 4.66 32.67 7.26
N GLY A 364 4.28 33.93 7.42
CA GLY A 364 2.99 34.44 6.94
C GLY A 364 1.82 33.82 7.70
N ARG A 365 0.95 33.08 6.98
CA ARG A 365 -0.19 32.36 7.58
C ARG A 365 0.16 30.93 7.98
N LEU A 366 1.35 30.40 7.62
CA LEU A 366 1.75 29.04 7.95
C LEU A 366 2.05 28.91 9.46
N THR A 367 1.49 27.89 10.09
CA THR A 367 1.76 27.51 11.48
C THR A 367 2.94 26.55 11.59
N SER A 368 3.10 25.64 10.63
CA SER A 368 4.27 24.77 10.59
C SER A 368 4.62 24.25 9.18
N ILE A 369 5.87 23.86 9.03
CA ILE A 369 6.42 23.20 7.85
C ILE A 369 7.13 21.93 8.33
N ASP A 370 6.78 20.77 7.75
CA ASP A 370 7.51 19.49 7.89
C ASP A 370 8.09 19.12 6.53
N LEU A 371 9.41 19.08 6.44
CA LEU A 371 10.13 18.57 5.29
C LEU A 371 10.86 17.30 5.71
N HIS A 372 10.65 16.19 5.00
CA HIS A 372 11.34 14.95 5.33
C HIS A 372 11.85 14.19 4.12
N ALA A 373 12.94 13.48 4.36
CA ALA A 373 13.48 12.48 3.45
C ALA A 373 13.63 11.15 4.18
N LYS A 374 13.33 10.05 3.48
CA LYS A 374 13.40 8.70 4.02
C LYS A 374 14.00 7.77 2.98
N VAL A 375 14.77 6.79 3.44
CA VAL A 375 15.27 5.69 2.61
C VAL A 375 15.14 4.38 3.38
N ASP A 376 14.68 3.34 2.69
CA ASP A 376 14.60 1.97 3.18
C ASP A 376 15.34 1.05 2.21
N PHE A 377 16.14 0.15 2.76
CA PHE A 377 16.82 -0.92 2.06
C PHE A 377 16.17 -2.24 2.45
N ILE A 378 15.79 -3.04 1.46
CA ILE A 378 15.06 -4.30 1.68
C ILE A 378 15.90 -5.44 1.10
N GLY A 379 16.20 -6.43 1.94
CA GLY A 379 16.77 -7.70 1.54
C GLY A 379 15.71 -8.80 1.59
N TYR A 380 15.68 -9.65 0.57
CA TYR A 380 14.73 -10.74 0.42
C TYR A 380 15.45 -12.09 0.46
N GLN A 381 14.86 -13.05 1.16
CA GLN A 381 15.34 -14.41 1.20
C GLN A 381 14.20 -15.41 0.91
N ALA A 382 14.29 -16.12 -0.22
CA ALA A 382 13.38 -17.23 -0.49
C ALA A 382 13.67 -18.39 0.49
N LEU A 383 12.60 -19.02 0.98
CA LEU A 383 12.68 -20.18 1.87
C LEU A 383 12.52 -21.51 1.11
N THR A 384 12.40 -21.45 -0.22
CA THR A 384 12.26 -22.58 -1.11
C THR A 384 13.37 -22.61 -2.16
N LYS A 385 13.53 -23.74 -2.82
CA LYS A 385 14.44 -23.87 -3.96
C LYS A 385 13.88 -23.05 -5.13
N LEU A 386 14.55 -21.96 -5.46
CA LEU A 386 14.26 -21.23 -6.70
C LEU A 386 14.73 -22.04 -7.90
N PRO A 387 14.01 -21.98 -9.06
CA PRO A 387 14.52 -22.52 -10.31
C PRO A 387 15.93 -21.98 -10.58
N PRO A 388 16.81 -22.79 -11.19
CA PRO A 388 18.18 -22.39 -11.48
C PRO A 388 18.29 -21.14 -12.37
N ASN A 389 17.23 -20.82 -13.10
CA ASN A 389 17.16 -19.67 -14.02
C ASN A 389 16.56 -18.39 -13.41
N LEU A 390 16.06 -18.44 -12.18
CA LEU A 390 15.68 -17.22 -11.48
C LEU A 390 16.94 -16.65 -10.80
N PRO A 391 17.25 -15.37 -11.00
CA PRO A 391 18.35 -14.78 -10.27
C PRO A 391 18.07 -14.93 -8.78
N ARG A 392 18.95 -15.63 -8.09
CA ARG A 392 19.03 -15.59 -6.64
C ARG A 392 19.29 -14.14 -6.29
N SER A 393 18.75 -13.65 -5.17
CA SER A 393 19.22 -12.40 -4.63
C SER A 393 20.67 -12.64 -4.15
N ASP A 394 21.63 -12.42 -5.03
CA ASP A 394 23.05 -12.52 -4.70
C ASP A 394 23.53 -11.22 -4.01
N GLY A 395 22.61 -10.27 -3.82
CA GLY A 395 22.85 -8.98 -3.21
C GLY A 395 22.21 -8.85 -1.83
N PHE A 396 22.87 -8.10 -0.96
CA PHE A 396 22.34 -7.71 0.36
C PHE A 396 21.08 -6.84 0.24
N ILE A 397 20.89 -6.16 -0.90
CA ILE A 397 19.79 -5.24 -1.17
C ILE A 397 19.04 -5.67 -2.43
N ASP A 398 17.80 -6.07 -2.26
CA ASP A 398 16.90 -6.45 -3.36
C ASP A 398 16.04 -5.29 -3.84
N ALA A 399 15.65 -4.40 -2.94
CA ALA A 399 14.88 -3.22 -3.27
C ALA A 399 15.28 -2.01 -2.42
N ILE A 400 15.10 -0.83 -2.99
CA ILE A 400 15.29 0.47 -2.33
C ILE A 400 13.98 1.25 -2.46
N VAL A 401 13.52 1.80 -1.34
CA VAL A 401 12.40 2.74 -1.29
C VAL A 401 12.91 4.08 -0.78
N ALA A 402 12.79 5.13 -1.58
CA ALA A 402 13.09 6.49 -1.16
C ALA A 402 11.81 7.33 -1.13
N GLN A 403 11.71 8.26 -0.21
CA GLN A 403 10.58 9.17 -0.08
C GLN A 403 11.06 10.57 0.24
N LEU A 404 10.49 11.54 -0.44
CA LEU A 404 10.54 12.96 -0.06
C LEU A 404 9.12 13.40 0.30
N GLY A 405 8.99 14.20 1.34
CA GLY A 405 7.69 14.71 1.74
C GLY A 405 7.78 16.15 2.25
N LEU A 406 6.72 16.89 2.00
CA LEU A 406 6.50 18.25 2.48
C LEU A 406 5.07 18.34 3.02
N ALA A 407 4.91 18.75 4.27
CA ALA A 407 3.62 19.11 4.84
C ALA A 407 3.62 20.59 5.24
N LEU A 408 2.54 21.26 4.90
CA LEU A 408 2.29 22.66 5.23
C LEU A 408 1.01 22.73 6.06
N LEU A 409 1.06 23.43 7.20
CA LEU A 409 -0.07 23.65 8.08
C LEU A 409 -0.25 25.17 8.26
N TRP A 410 -1.52 25.64 8.30
CA TRP A 410 -1.86 27.07 8.53
C TRP A 410 -3.18 27.29 9.24
#